data_bf1166a10b6a4ff4b44aea585bc78fc0
#
_entry.id   bf1166a10b6a4ff4b44aea585bc78fc0
#
_cell.length_a   1.000
_cell.length_b   1.000
_cell.length_c   1.000
_cell.angle_alpha   90.00
_cell.angle_beta   90.00
_cell.angle_gamma   90.00
#
_symmetry.space_group_name_H-M   'P 1'
#
loop_
_entity.id
_entity.type
_entity.pdbx_description
1 polymer ?
#
loop_
_entity_poly.entity_id
_entity_poly.type
_entity_poly.pdbx_seq_one_letter_code
_entity_poly.pdbx_strand_id
1 'polypeptide(L)'
;MNKEIKIALVEDDENLRFLVAERLGSEGYKVLEATNGDDAEAMILAEKPDIVLLDWMLPGKQGAEVCTNVRAKGFDGVIIMTTAKQQDIDKISAYGFGVSDYVTKPFNMDVVVALIENKIKFALVNGKSETYSFADMEHHPNTHLLIRDGRKIELTILENRILLYFLKNKNKVINREELMMEVWGYNADVNTRTLDMHIVRLRKKIETNPDYPQYLQTVRGIGYKFAYVA
;
A
#
# COMPACT_ATOMS: atom_id res chain seq x y z
N MET A 1 6.57 27.71 7.17
CA MET A 1 5.34 27.27 7.86
C MET A 1 5.19 25.78 7.56
N ASN A 2 5.31 24.92 8.56
CA ASN A 2 5.03 23.50 8.34
C ASN A 2 3.53 23.36 8.01
N LYS A 3 3.21 22.74 6.88
CA LYS A 3 1.83 22.42 6.50
C LYS A 3 1.24 21.51 7.58
N GLU A 4 0.07 21.86 8.11
CA GLU A 4 -0.69 21.01 9.03
C GLU A 4 -1.16 19.76 8.26
N ILE A 5 -0.75 18.58 8.72
CA ILE A 5 -1.13 17.31 8.12
C ILE A 5 -2.55 16.95 8.53
N LYS A 6 -3.43 16.75 7.53
CA LYS A 6 -4.81 16.34 7.73
C LYS A 6 -4.94 14.82 7.57
N ILE A 7 -5.54 14.16 8.55
CA ILE A 7 -5.85 12.71 8.51
C ILE A 7 -7.38 12.54 8.59
N ALA A 8 -7.96 11.89 7.59
CA ALA A 8 -9.35 11.43 7.67
C ALA A 8 -9.37 10.05 8.34
N LEU A 9 -10.09 9.92 9.44
CA LEU A 9 -10.34 8.68 10.16
C LEU A 9 -11.77 8.23 9.91
N VAL A 10 -11.94 7.09 9.28
CA VAL A 10 -13.24 6.51 8.95
C VAL A 10 -13.38 5.17 9.66
N GLU A 11 -14.19 5.14 10.70
CA GLU A 11 -14.36 4.01 11.62
C GLU A 11 -15.76 4.10 12.24
N ASP A 12 -16.54 3.05 12.21
CA ASP A 12 -17.91 3.02 12.79
C ASP A 12 -17.89 2.71 14.29
N ASP A 13 -16.92 1.94 14.79
CA ASP A 13 -16.76 1.71 16.22
C ASP A 13 -16.34 2.99 16.94
N GLU A 14 -17.23 3.51 17.79
CA GLU A 14 -17.05 4.76 18.53
C GLU A 14 -15.82 4.74 19.46
N ASN A 15 -15.57 3.61 20.15
CA ASN A 15 -14.47 3.49 21.08
C ASN A 15 -13.13 3.45 20.35
N LEU A 16 -13.04 2.67 19.28
CA LEU A 16 -11.84 2.58 18.46
C LEU A 16 -11.57 3.93 17.79
N ARG A 17 -12.58 4.55 17.20
CA ARG A 17 -12.46 5.86 16.57
C ARG A 17 -11.95 6.91 17.55
N PHE A 18 -12.53 6.99 18.76
CA PHE A 18 -12.08 7.91 19.80
C PHE A 18 -10.60 7.69 20.16
N LEU A 19 -10.19 6.45 20.44
CA LEU A 19 -8.81 6.14 20.82
C LEU A 19 -7.82 6.48 19.70
N VAL A 20 -8.17 6.20 18.46
CA VAL A 20 -7.32 6.50 17.29
C VAL A 20 -7.24 8.01 17.08
N ALA A 21 -8.37 8.73 17.17
CA ALA A 21 -8.42 10.18 17.00
C ALA A 21 -7.59 10.90 18.07
N GLU A 22 -7.74 10.50 19.36
CA GLU A 22 -6.95 11.05 20.46
C GLU A 22 -5.45 10.85 20.25
N ARG A 23 -5.05 9.62 19.91
CA ARG A 23 -3.65 9.30 19.68
C ARG A 23 -3.07 10.12 18.50
N LEU A 24 -3.77 10.21 17.39
CA LEU A 24 -3.32 10.99 16.23
C LEU A 24 -3.28 12.49 16.53
N GLY A 25 -4.28 13.00 17.27
CA GLY A 25 -4.29 14.39 17.74
C GLY A 25 -3.09 14.71 18.65
N SER A 26 -2.71 13.78 19.55
CA SER A 26 -1.54 13.94 20.42
C SER A 26 -0.21 13.98 19.67
N GLU A 27 -0.14 13.38 18.46
CA GLU A 27 1.00 13.48 17.54
C GLU A 27 1.00 14.79 16.71
N GLY A 28 0.00 15.66 16.92
CA GLY A 28 -0.11 16.96 16.24
C GLY A 28 -0.78 16.92 14.88
N TYR A 29 -1.47 15.84 14.53
CA TYR A 29 -2.25 15.75 13.29
C TYR A 29 -3.64 16.37 13.46
N LYS A 30 -4.16 16.97 12.38
CA LYS A 30 -5.56 17.39 12.32
C LYS A 30 -6.41 16.19 11.88
N VAL A 31 -7.24 15.67 12.79
CA VAL A 31 -8.11 14.53 12.52
C VAL A 31 -9.50 15.00 12.08
N LEU A 32 -9.99 14.42 10.98
CA LEU A 32 -11.34 14.56 10.47
C LEU A 32 -12.01 13.19 10.60
N GLU A 33 -13.23 13.12 11.12
CA GLU A 33 -13.87 11.85 11.46
C GLU A 33 -15.13 11.61 10.62
N ALA A 34 -15.34 10.37 10.21
CA ALA A 34 -16.59 9.88 9.63
C ALA A 34 -16.89 8.47 10.16
N THR A 35 -18.19 8.13 10.22
CA THR A 35 -18.67 6.86 10.80
C THR A 35 -19.29 5.90 9.79
N ASN A 36 -19.39 6.32 8.53
CA ASN A 36 -19.97 5.54 7.45
C ASN A 36 -19.33 5.91 6.11
N GLY A 37 -19.53 5.08 5.10
CA GLY A 37 -18.87 5.24 3.81
C GLY A 37 -19.38 6.42 2.97
N ASP A 38 -20.63 6.85 3.14
CA ASP A 38 -21.21 7.96 2.38
C ASP A 38 -20.63 9.30 2.83
N ASP A 39 -20.60 9.52 4.15
CA ASP A 39 -20.00 10.71 4.75
C ASP A 39 -18.48 10.74 4.52
N ALA A 40 -17.84 9.57 4.58
CA ALA A 40 -16.41 9.42 4.29
C ALA A 40 -16.05 9.89 2.87
N GLU A 41 -16.78 9.43 1.86
CA GLU A 41 -16.57 9.83 0.46
C GLU A 41 -16.70 11.35 0.30
N ALA A 42 -17.78 11.92 0.84
CA ALA A 42 -18.02 13.36 0.79
C ALA A 42 -16.90 14.16 1.48
N MET A 43 -16.51 13.75 2.69
CA MET A 43 -15.46 14.38 3.47
C MET A 43 -14.10 14.33 2.78
N ILE A 44 -13.70 13.16 2.24
CA ILE A 44 -12.41 12.98 1.55
C ILE A 44 -12.31 13.89 0.32
N LEU A 45 -13.38 13.99 -0.45
CA LEU A 45 -13.40 14.83 -1.65
C LEU A 45 -13.41 16.33 -1.35
N ALA A 46 -14.09 16.75 -0.30
CA ALA A 46 -14.18 18.15 0.11
C ALA A 46 -12.89 18.63 0.79
N GLU A 47 -12.39 17.88 1.77
CA GLU A 47 -11.29 18.28 2.64
C GLU A 47 -9.91 17.94 2.08
N LYS A 48 -9.83 16.99 1.15
CA LYS A 48 -8.60 16.49 0.52
C LYS A 48 -7.51 16.20 1.56
N PRO A 49 -7.76 15.27 2.50
CA PRO A 49 -6.78 14.94 3.54
C PRO A 49 -5.50 14.37 2.92
N ASP A 50 -4.39 14.52 3.63
CA ASP A 50 -3.10 13.95 3.20
C ASP A 50 -3.10 12.43 3.34
N ILE A 51 -3.77 11.93 4.39
CA ILE A 51 -3.91 10.49 4.69
C ILE A 51 -5.36 10.18 5.04
N VAL A 52 -5.82 9.00 4.63
CA VAL A 52 -7.11 8.42 5.03
C VAL A 52 -6.83 7.08 5.72
N LEU A 53 -7.27 6.93 6.97
CA LEU A 53 -7.45 5.64 7.63
C LEU A 53 -8.90 5.21 7.39
N LEU A 54 -9.12 4.13 6.67
CA LEU A 54 -10.43 3.74 6.16
C LEU A 54 -10.74 2.31 6.57
N ASP A 55 -11.77 2.12 7.40
CA ASP A 55 -12.21 0.76 7.67
C ASP A 55 -12.76 0.09 6.42
N TRP A 56 -12.43 -1.19 6.28
CA TRP A 56 -12.97 -2.06 5.24
C TRP A 56 -14.49 -2.23 5.38
N MET A 57 -14.96 -2.44 6.62
CA MET A 57 -16.36 -2.73 6.93
C MET A 57 -17.05 -1.50 7.52
N LEU A 58 -17.80 -0.79 6.70
CA LEU A 58 -18.53 0.41 7.10
C LEU A 58 -20.03 0.26 6.83
N PRO A 59 -20.88 0.95 7.60
CA PRO A 59 -22.26 1.15 7.25
C PRO A 59 -22.40 1.93 5.93
N GLY A 60 -23.42 1.62 5.14
CA GLY A 60 -23.59 2.21 3.81
C GLY A 60 -22.58 1.66 2.81
N LYS A 61 -21.80 2.53 2.19
CA LYS A 61 -20.72 2.12 1.28
C LYS A 61 -19.59 1.47 2.03
N GLN A 62 -19.13 0.33 1.53
CA GLN A 62 -17.95 -0.35 2.06
C GLN A 62 -16.67 0.43 1.77
N GLY A 63 -15.65 0.27 2.61
CA GLY A 63 -14.37 0.98 2.44
C GLY A 63 -13.72 0.80 1.06
N ALA A 64 -13.82 -0.39 0.46
CA ALA A 64 -13.35 -0.65 -0.90
C ALA A 64 -14.07 0.19 -1.95
N GLU A 65 -15.40 0.37 -1.80
CA GLU A 65 -16.22 1.18 -2.70
C GLU A 65 -15.87 2.65 -2.55
N VAL A 66 -15.75 3.15 -1.30
CA VAL A 66 -15.30 4.52 -1.02
C VAL A 66 -13.95 4.77 -1.68
N CYS A 67 -12.97 3.88 -1.47
CA CYS A 67 -11.64 4.00 -2.05
C CYS A 67 -11.71 4.11 -3.58
N THR A 68 -12.42 3.20 -4.25
CA THR A 68 -12.60 3.20 -5.70
C THR A 68 -13.22 4.52 -6.20
N ASN A 69 -14.27 4.99 -5.52
CA ASN A 69 -15.01 6.20 -5.91
C ASN A 69 -14.16 7.46 -5.77
N VAL A 70 -13.43 7.62 -4.65
CA VAL A 70 -12.58 8.81 -4.45
C VAL A 70 -11.40 8.82 -5.41
N ARG A 71 -10.83 7.66 -5.75
CA ARG A 71 -9.78 7.54 -6.77
C ARG A 71 -10.28 7.92 -8.16
N ALA A 72 -11.46 7.41 -8.55
CA ALA A 72 -12.10 7.78 -9.82
C ALA A 72 -12.38 9.29 -9.94
N LYS A 73 -12.61 9.96 -8.80
CA LYS A 73 -12.82 11.42 -8.72
C LYS A 73 -11.51 12.22 -8.51
N GLY A 74 -10.34 11.58 -8.66
CA GLY A 74 -9.03 12.23 -8.68
C GLY A 74 -8.41 12.49 -7.30
N PHE A 75 -8.87 11.82 -6.25
CA PHE A 75 -8.18 11.86 -4.97
C PHE A 75 -6.87 11.06 -5.04
N ASP A 76 -5.73 11.72 -4.79
CA ASP A 76 -4.36 11.17 -4.90
C ASP A 76 -3.66 11.00 -3.54
N GLY A 77 -4.30 11.40 -2.44
CA GLY A 77 -3.78 11.23 -1.08
C GLY A 77 -3.58 9.76 -0.67
N VAL A 78 -2.87 9.52 0.40
CA VAL A 78 -2.59 8.17 0.92
C VAL A 78 -3.87 7.58 1.52
N ILE A 79 -4.24 6.35 1.14
CA ILE A 79 -5.33 5.58 1.76
C ILE A 79 -4.73 4.34 2.42
N ILE A 80 -4.88 4.25 3.73
CA ILE A 80 -4.52 3.09 4.55
C ILE A 80 -5.81 2.40 4.97
N MET A 81 -6.02 1.17 4.50
CA MET A 81 -7.21 0.39 4.85
C MET A 81 -7.00 -0.31 6.20
N THR A 82 -7.99 -0.26 7.10
CA THR A 82 -8.00 -1.09 8.31
C THR A 82 -8.99 -2.23 8.14
N THR A 83 -8.63 -3.46 8.56
CA THR A 83 -9.47 -4.65 8.40
C THR A 83 -9.29 -5.64 9.52
N ALA A 84 -10.35 -6.37 9.89
CA ALA A 84 -10.32 -7.43 10.91
C ALA A 84 -9.99 -8.82 10.33
N LYS A 85 -9.98 -8.99 9.00
CA LYS A 85 -9.88 -10.32 8.38
C LYS A 85 -8.75 -10.42 7.38
N GLN A 86 -7.96 -11.47 7.50
CA GLN A 86 -6.91 -11.82 6.52
C GLN A 86 -7.47 -12.00 5.10
N GLN A 87 -8.67 -12.56 4.95
CA GLN A 87 -9.32 -12.73 3.64
C GLN A 87 -9.61 -11.40 2.92
N ASP A 88 -9.81 -10.31 3.67
CA ASP A 88 -10.03 -9.01 3.08
C ASP A 88 -8.72 -8.43 2.54
N ILE A 89 -7.58 -8.74 3.17
CA ILE A 89 -6.24 -8.40 2.65
C ILE A 89 -6.02 -9.03 1.28
N ASP A 90 -6.42 -10.31 1.12
CA ASP A 90 -6.32 -10.99 -0.17
C ASP A 90 -7.18 -10.29 -1.24
N LYS A 91 -8.37 -9.79 -0.87
CA LYS A 91 -9.21 -9.00 -1.77
C LYS A 91 -8.60 -7.63 -2.07
N ILE A 92 -8.15 -6.88 -1.05
CA ILE A 92 -7.47 -5.60 -1.21
C ILE A 92 -6.28 -5.77 -2.16
N SER A 93 -5.49 -6.82 -1.94
CA SER A 93 -4.30 -7.12 -2.74
C SER A 93 -4.64 -7.59 -4.16
N ALA A 94 -5.76 -8.32 -4.34
CA ALA A 94 -6.15 -8.86 -5.63
C ALA A 94 -6.81 -7.83 -6.55
N TYR A 95 -7.63 -6.93 -5.98
CA TYR A 95 -8.45 -5.98 -6.74
C TYR A 95 -7.82 -4.59 -6.87
N GLY A 96 -6.78 -4.30 -6.08
CA GLY A 96 -6.01 -3.06 -6.24
C GLY A 96 -6.68 -1.77 -5.79
N PHE A 97 -7.94 -1.71 -5.53
CA PHE A 97 -8.83 -0.58 -5.13
C PHE A 97 -8.20 0.83 -4.96
N GLY A 98 -6.93 1.03 -5.35
CA GLY A 98 -6.19 2.28 -5.16
C GLY A 98 -5.75 2.53 -3.71
N VAL A 99 -5.71 1.50 -2.87
CA VAL A 99 -5.24 1.53 -1.48
C VAL A 99 -3.72 1.65 -1.45
N SER A 100 -3.19 2.53 -0.61
CA SER A 100 -1.73 2.74 -0.48
C SER A 100 -1.08 1.78 0.51
N ASP A 101 -1.84 1.30 1.50
CA ASP A 101 -1.40 0.34 2.51
C ASP A 101 -2.60 -0.25 3.27
N TYR A 102 -2.35 -1.23 4.14
CA TYR A 102 -3.37 -1.78 5.03
C TYR A 102 -2.81 -2.13 6.41
N VAL A 103 -3.70 -2.18 7.42
CA VAL A 103 -3.39 -2.57 8.80
C VAL A 103 -4.46 -3.53 9.29
N THR A 104 -4.06 -4.63 9.93
CA THR A 104 -4.99 -5.61 10.51
C THR A 104 -5.41 -5.23 11.92
N LYS A 105 -6.71 -5.30 12.21
CA LYS A 105 -7.25 -5.19 13.57
C LYS A 105 -7.13 -6.55 14.29
N PRO A 106 -6.78 -6.59 15.61
CA PRO A 106 -6.38 -5.43 16.42
C PRO A 106 -4.96 -4.97 16.06
N PHE A 107 -4.72 -3.67 16.05
CA PHE A 107 -3.43 -3.07 15.75
C PHE A 107 -2.83 -2.34 16.94
N ASN A 108 -1.49 -2.28 16.98
CA ASN A 108 -0.78 -1.40 17.89
C ASN A 108 -0.73 0.00 17.28
N MET A 109 -1.15 1.03 18.05
CA MET A 109 -1.14 2.42 17.59
C MET A 109 0.25 2.94 17.25
N ASP A 110 1.31 2.47 17.91
CA ASP A 110 2.67 2.89 17.56
C ASP A 110 3.06 2.42 16.16
N VAL A 111 2.57 1.25 15.73
CA VAL A 111 2.76 0.74 14.36
C VAL A 111 1.99 1.60 13.35
N VAL A 112 0.76 2.00 13.69
CA VAL A 112 -0.06 2.87 12.82
C VAL A 112 0.59 4.25 12.68
N VAL A 113 1.03 4.85 13.79
CA VAL A 113 1.74 6.14 13.79
C VAL A 113 3.02 6.06 12.95
N ALA A 114 3.85 5.04 13.16
CA ALA A 114 5.09 4.84 12.39
C ALA A 114 4.80 4.66 10.89
N LEU A 115 3.73 3.95 10.52
CA LEU A 115 3.30 3.81 9.14
C LEU A 115 2.89 5.16 8.54
N ILE A 116 2.08 5.93 9.26
CA ILE A 116 1.65 7.28 8.87
C ILE A 116 2.86 8.19 8.68
N GLU A 117 3.76 8.26 9.67
CA GLU A 117 4.99 9.05 9.56
C GLU A 117 5.84 8.69 8.36
N ASN A 118 5.97 7.39 8.09
CA ASN A 118 6.72 6.90 6.93
C ASN A 118 6.08 7.39 5.63
N LYS A 119 4.74 7.33 5.51
CA LYS A 119 4.02 7.84 4.34
C LYS A 119 4.14 9.36 4.22
N ILE A 120 4.09 10.09 5.33
CA ILE A 120 4.29 11.55 5.35
C ILE A 120 5.73 11.92 4.94
N LYS A 121 6.73 11.27 5.53
CA LYS A 121 8.14 11.48 5.15
C LYS A 121 8.34 11.23 3.66
N PHE A 122 7.75 10.16 3.13
CA PHE A 122 7.76 9.87 1.69
C PHE A 122 7.10 10.99 0.87
N ALA A 123 5.97 11.53 1.30
CA ALA A 123 5.27 12.60 0.61
C ALA A 123 5.99 13.97 0.72
N LEU A 124 6.61 14.27 1.88
CA LEU A 124 7.28 15.54 2.16
C LEU A 124 8.73 15.60 1.67
N VAL A 125 9.47 14.49 1.77
CA VAL A 125 10.87 14.40 1.31
C VAL A 125 10.91 14.33 -0.23
N ASN A 126 9.82 13.88 -0.83
CA ASN A 126 9.71 13.63 -2.26
C ASN A 126 8.74 14.62 -2.94
N GLY A 127 9.03 15.90 -2.87
CA GLY A 127 8.66 16.78 -3.97
C GLY A 127 9.27 16.31 -5.31
N LYS A 128 10.10 15.23 -5.27
CA LYS A 128 10.48 14.33 -6.35
C LYS A 128 10.06 12.92 -5.93
N SER A 129 9.00 12.41 -6.51
CA SER A 129 8.61 11.01 -6.47
C SER A 129 9.88 10.17 -6.74
N GLU A 130 10.29 9.32 -5.76
CA GLU A 130 11.34 8.34 -6.04
C GLU A 130 10.85 7.43 -7.16
N THR A 131 11.44 7.60 -8.33
CA THR A 131 11.19 6.74 -9.49
C THR A 131 12.34 5.78 -9.60
N TYR A 132 12.05 4.51 -9.72
CA TYR A 132 13.04 3.46 -9.90
C TYR A 132 13.03 3.00 -11.35
N SER A 133 14.07 3.35 -12.10
CA SER A 133 14.21 2.89 -13.48
C SER A 133 14.94 1.55 -13.55
N PHE A 134 14.45 0.67 -14.40
CA PHE A 134 15.11 -0.58 -14.79
C PHE A 134 14.66 -1.00 -16.19
N ALA A 135 15.59 -1.42 -17.02
CA ALA A 135 15.34 -1.70 -18.43
C ALA A 135 14.58 -0.56 -19.14
N ASP A 136 13.46 -0.85 -19.76
CA ASP A 136 12.54 0.07 -20.44
C ASP A 136 11.38 0.55 -19.52
N MET A 137 11.54 0.38 -18.20
CA MET A 137 10.46 0.62 -17.24
C MET A 137 10.82 1.64 -16.17
N GLU A 138 9.81 2.40 -15.76
CA GLU A 138 9.86 3.31 -14.61
C GLU A 138 8.81 2.89 -13.57
N HIS A 139 9.26 2.55 -12.38
CA HIS A 139 8.40 2.22 -11.24
C HIS A 139 8.18 3.43 -10.37
N HIS A 140 6.92 3.76 -10.13
CA HIS A 140 6.43 4.85 -9.27
C HIS A 140 5.77 4.26 -8.01
N PRO A 141 6.51 4.00 -6.93
CA PRO A 141 5.99 3.28 -5.76
C PRO A 141 4.80 3.97 -5.08
N ASN A 142 4.77 5.30 -5.08
CA ASN A 142 3.72 6.07 -4.40
C ASN A 142 2.36 5.98 -5.08
N THR A 143 2.35 5.80 -6.40
CA THR A 143 1.13 5.68 -7.21
C THR A 143 0.84 4.25 -7.63
N HIS A 144 1.69 3.29 -7.21
CA HIS A 144 1.62 1.88 -7.61
C HIS A 144 1.63 1.67 -9.13
N LEU A 145 2.28 2.56 -9.85
CA LEU A 145 2.36 2.51 -11.30
C LEU A 145 3.73 2.02 -11.76
N LEU A 146 3.71 1.20 -12.78
CA LEU A 146 4.83 0.88 -13.62
C LEU A 146 4.57 1.45 -15.01
N ILE A 147 5.50 2.21 -15.56
CA ILE A 147 5.39 2.79 -16.91
C ILE A 147 6.38 2.07 -17.82
N ARG A 148 5.88 1.54 -18.95
CA ARG A 148 6.68 0.94 -20.01
C ARG A 148 6.23 1.53 -21.35
N ASP A 149 7.12 2.13 -22.12
CA ASP A 149 6.81 2.76 -23.43
C ASP A 149 5.62 3.74 -23.35
N GLY A 150 5.52 4.51 -22.25
CA GLY A 150 4.42 5.45 -22.00
C GLY A 150 3.09 4.79 -21.57
N ARG A 151 3.02 3.47 -21.53
CA ARG A 151 1.84 2.74 -21.04
C ARG A 151 1.90 2.57 -19.53
N LYS A 152 0.80 2.88 -18.87
CA LYS A 152 0.64 2.70 -17.41
C LYS A 152 0.19 1.27 -17.11
N ILE A 153 0.91 0.60 -16.22
CA ILE A 153 0.60 -0.73 -15.70
C ILE A 153 0.40 -0.57 -14.19
N GLU A 154 -0.79 -0.85 -13.72
CA GLU A 154 -1.11 -0.77 -12.29
C GLU A 154 -0.56 -1.99 -11.54
N LEU A 155 0.06 -1.73 -10.40
CA LEU A 155 0.51 -2.76 -9.47
C LEU A 155 -0.44 -2.82 -8.27
N THR A 156 -0.72 -4.03 -7.79
CA THR A 156 -1.35 -4.16 -6.47
C THR A 156 -0.37 -3.75 -5.37
N ILE A 157 -0.87 -3.50 -4.17
CA ILE A 157 -0.03 -3.10 -3.01
C ILE A 157 1.12 -4.08 -2.80
N LEU A 158 0.83 -5.37 -2.84
CA LEU A 158 1.85 -6.41 -2.62
C LEU A 158 2.84 -6.50 -3.78
N GLU A 159 2.38 -6.42 -5.01
CA GLU A 159 3.27 -6.36 -6.18
C GLU A 159 4.19 -5.14 -6.12
N ASN A 160 3.64 -3.98 -5.73
CA ASN A 160 4.39 -2.74 -5.56
C ASN A 160 5.46 -2.87 -4.45
N ARG A 161 5.10 -3.42 -3.28
CA ARG A 161 6.04 -3.67 -2.18
C ARG A 161 7.14 -4.66 -2.58
N ILE A 162 6.77 -5.77 -3.21
CA ILE A 162 7.70 -6.78 -3.70
C ILE A 162 8.69 -6.16 -4.69
N LEU A 163 8.18 -5.44 -5.69
CA LEU A 163 9.03 -4.81 -6.71
C LEU A 163 9.96 -3.76 -6.08
N LEU A 164 9.45 -2.89 -5.22
CA LEU A 164 10.23 -1.87 -4.53
C LEU A 164 11.35 -2.50 -3.69
N TYR A 165 11.05 -3.57 -2.94
CA TYR A 165 12.04 -4.26 -2.13
C TYR A 165 13.17 -4.84 -2.98
N PHE A 166 12.84 -5.45 -4.10
CA PHE A 166 13.84 -5.96 -5.04
C PHE A 166 14.65 -4.85 -5.71
N LEU A 167 14.03 -3.74 -6.10
CA LEU A 167 14.74 -2.61 -6.72
C LEU A 167 15.71 -1.93 -5.75
N LYS A 168 15.40 -1.94 -4.44
CA LYS A 168 16.32 -1.49 -3.38
C LYS A 168 17.44 -2.51 -3.09
N ASN A 169 17.23 -3.78 -3.40
CA ASN A 169 18.15 -4.88 -3.16
C ASN A 169 18.60 -5.57 -4.46
N LYS A 170 18.86 -4.78 -5.52
CA LYS A 170 19.29 -5.30 -6.83
C LYS A 170 20.45 -6.27 -6.69
N ASN A 171 20.37 -7.37 -7.45
CA ASN A 171 21.40 -8.41 -7.53
C ASN A 171 21.65 -9.22 -6.24
N LYS A 172 20.95 -8.95 -5.14
CA LYS A 172 20.97 -9.82 -3.96
C LYS A 172 19.98 -10.98 -4.11
N VAL A 173 20.34 -12.12 -3.56
CA VAL A 173 19.42 -13.24 -3.37
C VAL A 173 18.65 -13.00 -2.09
N ILE A 174 17.33 -12.89 -2.18
CA ILE A 174 16.42 -12.66 -1.06
C ILE A 174 15.72 -14.00 -0.78
N ASN A 175 15.84 -14.49 0.46
CA ASN A 175 15.13 -15.71 0.84
C ASN A 175 13.64 -15.45 1.01
N ARG A 176 12.82 -16.53 0.97
CA ARG A 176 11.36 -16.40 1.04
C ARG A 176 10.86 -15.81 2.35
N GLU A 177 11.48 -16.21 3.47
CA GLU A 177 11.10 -15.74 4.80
C GLU A 177 11.37 -14.24 4.96
N GLU A 178 12.55 -13.78 4.55
CA GLU A 178 12.91 -12.36 4.52
C GLU A 178 11.92 -11.55 3.69
N LEU A 179 11.61 -12.01 2.47
CA LEU A 179 10.68 -11.31 1.59
C LEU A 179 9.26 -11.29 2.16
N MET A 180 8.82 -12.37 2.80
CA MET A 180 7.53 -12.44 3.48
C MET A 180 7.47 -11.48 4.66
N MET A 181 8.51 -11.42 5.49
CA MET A 181 8.58 -10.50 6.62
C MET A 181 8.50 -9.03 6.16
N GLU A 182 9.24 -8.68 5.12
CA GLU A 182 9.27 -7.31 4.58
C GLU A 182 7.95 -6.89 3.90
N VAL A 183 7.30 -7.83 3.23
CA VAL A 183 6.09 -7.54 2.44
C VAL A 183 4.81 -7.65 3.27
N TRP A 184 4.71 -8.64 4.17
CA TRP A 184 3.50 -8.89 5.00
C TRP A 184 3.67 -8.52 6.47
N GLY A 185 4.91 -8.39 6.98
CA GLY A 185 5.21 -8.09 8.39
C GLY A 185 5.30 -9.34 9.27
N TYR A 186 5.73 -9.13 10.53
CA TYR A 186 6.08 -10.19 11.49
C TYR A 186 4.92 -11.11 11.94
N ASN A 187 3.67 -10.70 11.78
CA ASN A 187 2.49 -11.43 12.26
C ASN A 187 1.70 -12.13 11.15
N ALA A 188 2.25 -12.24 9.97
CA ALA A 188 1.53 -12.85 8.86
C ALA A 188 1.68 -14.38 8.90
N ASP A 189 0.61 -15.07 9.26
CA ASP A 189 0.43 -16.51 9.04
C ASP A 189 0.25 -16.80 7.53
N VAL A 190 1.20 -16.28 6.73
CA VAL A 190 1.14 -16.33 5.26
C VAL A 190 1.93 -17.55 4.78
N ASN A 191 1.26 -18.39 4.01
CA ASN A 191 1.90 -19.53 3.37
C ASN A 191 2.82 -19.06 2.23
N THR A 192 3.99 -19.67 2.08
CA THR A 192 4.95 -19.42 0.98
C THR A 192 4.33 -19.52 -0.41
N ARG A 193 3.25 -20.29 -0.59
CA ARG A 193 2.48 -20.37 -1.85
C ARG A 193 1.86 -19.03 -2.24
N THR A 194 1.48 -18.20 -1.26
CA THR A 194 0.92 -16.86 -1.51
C THR A 194 1.98 -15.94 -2.13
N LEU A 195 3.22 -15.97 -1.60
CA LEU A 195 4.34 -15.23 -2.18
C LEU A 195 4.61 -15.67 -3.62
N ASP A 196 4.72 -16.99 -3.87
CA ASP A 196 5.01 -17.52 -5.19
C ASP A 196 3.96 -17.07 -6.22
N MET A 197 2.69 -16.98 -5.82
CA MET A 197 1.60 -16.49 -6.67
C MET A 197 1.75 -15.01 -7.03
N HIS A 198 2.16 -14.16 -6.08
CA HIS A 198 2.43 -12.74 -6.36
C HIS A 198 3.67 -12.55 -7.24
N ILE A 199 4.70 -13.35 -7.07
CA ILE A 199 5.87 -13.38 -7.97
C ILE A 199 5.45 -13.71 -9.41
N VAL A 200 4.59 -14.73 -9.61
CA VAL A 200 4.06 -15.07 -10.94
C VAL A 200 3.28 -13.91 -11.56
N ARG A 201 2.41 -13.24 -10.77
CA ARG A 201 1.64 -12.08 -11.23
C ARG A 201 2.55 -10.90 -11.60
N LEU A 202 3.54 -10.62 -10.75
CA LEU A 202 4.49 -9.55 -11.00
C LEU A 202 5.31 -9.81 -12.28
N ARG A 203 5.78 -11.04 -12.49
CA ARG A 203 6.46 -11.42 -13.74
C ARG A 203 5.63 -11.13 -14.97
N LYS A 204 4.33 -11.41 -14.95
CA LYS A 204 3.43 -11.09 -16.08
C LYS A 204 3.40 -9.60 -16.44
N LYS A 205 3.75 -8.74 -15.50
CA LYS A 205 3.76 -7.28 -15.67
C LYS A 205 5.13 -6.73 -16.07
N ILE A 206 6.21 -7.34 -15.59
CA ILE A 206 7.57 -6.81 -15.80
C ILE A 206 8.39 -7.57 -16.83
N GLU A 207 8.12 -8.87 -17.05
CA GLU A 207 8.90 -9.70 -17.97
C GLU A 207 8.31 -9.70 -19.38
N THR A 208 9.16 -9.81 -20.38
CA THR A 208 8.72 -10.06 -21.76
C THR A 208 8.19 -11.50 -21.90
N ASN A 209 8.84 -12.45 -21.22
CA ASN A 209 8.39 -13.84 -21.13
C ASN A 209 8.39 -14.28 -19.67
N PRO A 210 7.21 -14.39 -19.00
CA PRO A 210 7.12 -14.75 -17.60
C PRO A 210 7.65 -16.15 -17.24
N ASP A 211 7.68 -17.08 -18.22
CA ASP A 211 8.18 -18.45 -18.02
C ASP A 211 9.72 -18.51 -18.04
N TYR A 212 10.34 -17.53 -18.69
CA TYR A 212 11.79 -17.34 -18.75
C TYR A 212 12.19 -15.96 -18.22
N PRO A 213 12.02 -15.71 -16.90
CA PRO A 213 12.19 -14.39 -16.31
C PRO A 213 13.65 -13.92 -16.37
N GLN A 214 13.85 -12.71 -16.91
CA GLN A 214 15.15 -12.07 -17.00
C GLN A 214 15.45 -11.25 -15.75
N TYR A 215 14.46 -10.54 -15.23
CA TYR A 215 14.62 -9.64 -14.08
C TYR A 215 14.38 -10.38 -12.76
N LEU A 216 13.20 -10.95 -12.57
CA LEU A 216 12.81 -11.58 -11.31
C LEU A 216 13.04 -13.09 -11.35
N GLN A 217 14.27 -13.51 -11.09
CA GLN A 217 14.72 -14.89 -11.19
C GLN A 217 14.45 -15.70 -9.94
N THR A 218 14.18 -17.01 -10.10
CA THR A 218 14.08 -17.95 -8.99
C THR A 218 15.45 -18.56 -8.69
N VAL A 219 15.88 -18.47 -7.43
CA VAL A 219 17.04 -19.19 -6.91
C VAL A 219 16.54 -20.44 -6.17
N ARG A 220 16.67 -21.61 -6.83
CA ARG A 220 16.11 -22.88 -6.33
C ARG A 220 16.56 -23.17 -4.91
N GLY A 221 15.63 -23.55 -4.04
CA GLY A 221 15.88 -23.89 -2.64
C GLY A 221 16.11 -22.69 -1.72
N ILE A 222 16.24 -21.45 -2.23
CA ILE A 222 16.52 -20.26 -1.42
C ILE A 222 15.36 -19.24 -1.53
N GLY A 223 15.14 -18.67 -2.71
CA GLY A 223 14.17 -17.60 -2.87
C GLY A 223 14.24 -16.97 -4.25
N TYR A 224 14.39 -15.64 -4.29
CA TYR A 224 14.35 -14.87 -5.54
C TYR A 224 15.48 -13.84 -5.61
N LYS A 225 15.80 -13.43 -6.82
CA LYS A 225 16.79 -12.40 -7.10
C LYS A 225 16.27 -11.49 -8.21
N PHE A 226 16.42 -10.19 -8.04
CA PHE A 226 16.19 -9.23 -9.11
C PHE A 226 17.52 -8.99 -9.84
N ALA A 227 17.69 -9.65 -10.97
CA ALA A 227 18.88 -9.49 -11.80
C ALA A 227 18.73 -8.23 -12.67
N TYR A 228 19.61 -7.26 -12.46
CA TYR A 228 19.65 -6.04 -13.25
C TYR A 228 21.11 -5.69 -13.56
N VAL A 229 21.38 -5.57 -14.83
CA VAL A 229 22.63 -5.01 -15.35
C VAL A 229 22.27 -3.62 -15.86
N ALA A 230 22.92 -2.59 -15.33
CA ALA A 230 22.74 -1.20 -15.75
C ALA A 230 23.27 -0.97 -17.15
#